data_6fec3eff872f234c2eecf37d40d1928c
#
_entry.id   6fec3eff872f234c2eecf37d40d1928c
#
_cell.length_a   1.000
_cell.length_b   1.000
_cell.length_c   1.000
_cell.angle_alpha   90.00
_cell.angle_beta   90.00
_cell.angle_gamma   90.00
#
_symmetry.space_group_name_H-M   'P 1'
#
loop_
_entity.id
_entity.type
_entity.pdbx_description
1 polymer ?
#
loop_
_entity_poly.entity_id
_entity_poly.type
_entity_poly.pdbx_seq_one_letter_code
_entity_poly.pdbx_strand_id
1 'polypeptide(L)'
;MRFTRSPSVRSVWRIALVLALGGALAGCVSDGQGPVASQSRPSGATVAFDSIDGPPPQVFDRMVSILDSESQLRNVAIVSRKTQAAYRVRSYLAAQTVRGQTSIDWVWDVYDRDQRRALRIAGTEPV
;
A
#
# COMPACT_ATOMS: atom_id res chain seq x y z
N MET A 1 -3.46 -51.93 -55.35
CA MET A 1 -4.13 -50.61 -55.56
C MET A 1 -4.06 -49.83 -54.24
N ARG A 2 -3.20 -48.82 -54.18
CA ARG A 2 -3.08 -47.96 -53.01
C ARG A 2 -3.84 -46.68 -53.30
N PHE A 3 -4.94 -46.41 -52.52
CA PHE A 3 -5.65 -45.16 -52.56
C PHE A 3 -4.91 -44.11 -51.70
N THR A 4 -4.27 -43.15 -52.31
CA THR A 4 -3.75 -41.97 -51.64
C THR A 4 -4.90 -40.97 -51.44
N ARG A 5 -5.32 -40.81 -50.18
CA ARG A 5 -6.28 -39.75 -49.81
C ARG A 5 -5.54 -38.42 -49.77
N SER A 6 -5.87 -37.52 -50.70
CA SER A 6 -5.50 -36.13 -50.66
C SER A 6 -6.09 -35.42 -49.43
N PRO A 7 -5.33 -34.65 -48.67
CA PRO A 7 -5.93 -33.84 -47.60
C PRO A 7 -6.76 -32.72 -48.23
N SER A 8 -7.98 -32.57 -47.77
CA SER A 8 -8.94 -31.58 -48.27
C SER A 8 -8.43 -30.17 -48.02
N VAL A 9 -8.51 -29.32 -49.04
CA VAL A 9 -8.10 -27.89 -49.03
C VAL A 9 -8.69 -27.10 -47.85
N ARG A 10 -9.81 -27.56 -47.30
CA ARG A 10 -10.46 -26.97 -46.09
C ARG A 10 -9.63 -27.12 -44.81
N SER A 11 -8.80 -28.15 -44.71
CA SER A 11 -7.99 -28.40 -43.52
C SER A 11 -6.76 -27.48 -43.45
N VAL A 12 -6.20 -27.16 -44.64
CA VAL A 12 -5.03 -26.28 -44.74
C VAL A 12 -5.38 -24.82 -44.38
N TRP A 13 -6.60 -24.39 -44.72
CA TRP A 13 -7.07 -23.03 -44.41
C TRP A 13 -7.34 -22.82 -42.92
N ARG A 14 -7.78 -23.86 -42.21
CA ARG A 14 -7.97 -23.77 -40.75
C ARG A 14 -6.65 -23.70 -39.99
N ILE A 15 -5.60 -24.36 -40.48
CA ILE A 15 -4.28 -24.31 -39.84
C ILE A 15 -3.62 -22.96 -40.11
N ALA A 16 -3.78 -22.39 -41.32
CA ALA A 16 -3.27 -21.07 -41.66
C ALA A 16 -3.95 -19.94 -40.85
N LEU A 17 -5.25 -20.07 -40.53
CA LEU A 17 -5.98 -19.07 -39.73
C LEU A 17 -5.58 -19.09 -38.24
N VAL A 18 -5.25 -20.26 -37.67
CA VAL A 18 -4.77 -20.38 -36.28
C VAL A 18 -3.35 -19.83 -36.11
N LEU A 19 -2.49 -19.98 -37.15
CA LEU A 19 -1.13 -19.40 -37.13
C LEU A 19 -1.11 -17.87 -37.29
N ALA A 20 -2.12 -17.28 -37.94
CA ALA A 20 -2.21 -15.84 -38.12
C ALA A 20 -2.69 -15.08 -36.83
N LEU A 21 -3.42 -15.76 -35.92
CA LEU A 21 -3.84 -15.14 -34.64
C LEU A 21 -2.79 -15.23 -33.54
N GLY A 22 -1.75 -16.06 -33.68
CA GLY A 22 -0.69 -16.21 -32.68
C GLY A 22 0.41 -15.16 -32.73
N GLY A 23 0.44 -14.31 -33.74
CA GLY A 23 1.52 -13.35 -33.99
C GLY A 23 1.32 -11.93 -33.45
N ALA A 24 0.18 -11.62 -32.85
CA ALA A 24 -0.17 -10.23 -32.49
C ALA A 24 0.13 -9.85 -31.03
N LEU A 25 0.78 -10.69 -30.23
CA LEU A 25 1.10 -10.42 -28.81
C LEU A 25 2.59 -10.20 -28.51
N ALA A 26 3.42 -10.07 -29.54
CA ALA A 26 4.86 -9.75 -29.41
C ALA A 26 5.13 -8.31 -29.84
N GLY A 27 4.73 -7.36 -29.00
CA GLY A 27 5.03 -5.98 -29.33
C GLY A 27 4.68 -5.00 -28.22
N CYS A 28 5.43 -5.05 -27.11
CA CYS A 28 5.73 -3.88 -26.27
C CYS A 28 6.93 -4.23 -25.38
N VAL A 29 8.07 -4.47 -25.99
CA VAL A 29 9.35 -4.23 -25.32
C VAL A 29 9.80 -2.86 -25.81
N SER A 30 9.46 -1.84 -25.07
CA SER A 30 10.09 -0.53 -25.23
C SER A 30 11.50 -0.63 -24.69
N ASP A 31 12.48 -0.67 -25.59
CA ASP A 31 13.86 -0.32 -25.28
C ASP A 31 13.88 1.13 -24.77
N GLY A 32 14.02 1.28 -23.50
CA GLY A 32 14.16 2.56 -22.79
C GLY A 32 15.20 2.42 -21.69
N GLN A 33 16.42 2.57 -22.10
CA GLN A 33 17.62 3.00 -21.39
C GLN A 33 17.50 3.42 -19.93
N GLY A 34 18.38 2.84 -19.12
CA GLY A 34 18.97 3.39 -17.92
C GLY A 34 18.47 2.72 -16.65
N PRO A 35 19.40 2.44 -15.72
CA PRO A 35 19.02 2.07 -14.38
C PRO A 35 18.55 3.32 -13.66
N VAL A 36 17.36 3.79 -13.98
CA VAL A 36 16.61 4.57 -13.02
C VAL A 36 16.30 3.59 -11.91
N ALA A 37 17.01 3.72 -10.80
CA ALA A 37 16.55 3.15 -9.56
C ALA A 37 15.09 3.55 -9.46
N SER A 38 14.21 2.62 -9.81
CA SER A 38 12.79 2.73 -9.55
C SER A 38 12.73 2.75 -8.03
N GLN A 39 12.75 3.96 -7.47
CA GLN A 39 12.24 4.15 -6.15
C GLN A 39 10.81 3.66 -6.26
N SER A 40 10.60 2.43 -5.82
CA SER A 40 9.28 1.84 -5.69
C SER A 40 8.50 2.81 -4.82
N ARG A 41 7.71 3.68 -5.46
CA ARG A 41 6.75 4.49 -4.72
C ARG A 41 5.88 3.47 -4.03
N PRO A 42 5.79 3.51 -2.69
CA PRO A 42 4.86 2.63 -2.01
C PRO A 42 3.52 2.80 -2.69
N SER A 43 2.99 1.73 -3.25
CA SER A 43 1.69 1.72 -3.91
C SER A 43 0.53 1.88 -2.92
N GLY A 44 0.85 1.98 -1.63
CA GLY A 44 -0.08 2.15 -0.54
C GLY A 44 -0.40 3.62 -0.21
N ALA A 45 -1.34 3.82 0.70
CA ALA A 45 -1.69 5.14 1.20
C ALA A 45 -0.51 5.78 1.94
N THR A 46 -0.29 7.07 1.72
CA THR A 46 0.70 7.85 2.48
C THR A 46 0.04 8.50 3.69
N VAL A 47 0.69 8.39 4.85
CA VAL A 47 0.22 8.95 6.13
C VAL A 47 1.31 9.81 6.73
N ALA A 48 0.97 11.01 7.16
CA ALA A 48 1.84 11.87 7.95
C ALA A 48 1.23 12.09 9.34
N PHE A 49 2.04 11.98 10.38
CA PHE A 49 1.63 12.36 11.73
C PHE A 49 1.93 13.84 11.93
N ASP A 50 0.88 14.65 12.07
CA ASP A 50 0.98 16.09 12.34
C ASP A 50 1.45 16.33 13.78
N SER A 51 0.86 15.60 14.72
CA SER A 51 1.24 15.64 16.13
C SER A 51 0.99 14.30 16.80
N ILE A 52 1.79 14.03 17.82
CA ILE A 52 1.62 12.95 18.78
C ILE A 52 1.84 13.57 20.16
N ASP A 53 0.75 13.90 20.83
CA ASP A 53 0.77 14.65 22.08
C ASP A 53 0.54 13.73 23.27
N GLY A 54 1.29 13.94 24.33
CA GLY A 54 1.08 13.37 25.66
C GLY A 54 1.97 12.20 26.07
N PRO A 55 2.57 11.37 25.19
CA PRO A 55 3.34 10.24 25.69
C PRO A 55 4.69 10.66 26.26
N PRO A 56 5.17 10.03 27.35
CA PRO A 56 6.55 10.11 27.78
C PRO A 56 7.51 9.62 26.68
N PRO A 57 8.77 10.09 26.64
CA PRO A 57 9.71 9.74 25.57
C PRO A 57 9.85 8.25 25.30
N GLN A 58 9.94 7.43 26.31
CA GLN A 58 10.09 5.97 26.18
C GLN A 58 8.85 5.31 25.54
N VAL A 59 7.66 5.79 25.86
CA VAL A 59 6.41 5.32 25.24
C VAL A 59 6.33 5.78 23.80
N PHE A 60 6.76 6.99 23.52
CA PHE A 60 6.83 7.54 22.17
C PHE A 60 7.75 6.71 21.28
N ASP A 61 8.98 6.43 21.72
CA ASP A 61 9.95 5.66 20.94
C ASP A 61 9.44 4.25 20.62
N ARG A 62 8.83 3.60 21.59
CA ARG A 62 8.22 2.28 21.39
C ARG A 62 7.06 2.34 20.39
N MET A 63 6.21 3.35 20.50
CA MET A 63 5.09 3.55 19.58
C MET A 63 5.57 3.77 18.15
N VAL A 64 6.60 4.61 17.94
CA VAL A 64 7.20 4.85 16.62
C VAL A 64 7.73 3.55 16.02
N SER A 65 8.43 2.73 16.80
CA SER A 65 8.95 1.43 16.35
C SER A 65 7.83 0.48 15.90
N ILE A 66 6.73 0.42 16.65
CA ILE A 66 5.57 -0.41 16.30
C ILE A 66 4.88 0.13 15.05
N LEU A 67 4.68 1.44 14.97
CA LEU A 67 4.06 2.07 13.79
C LEU A 67 4.87 1.82 12.52
N ASP A 68 6.19 1.88 12.59
CA ASP A 68 7.06 1.59 11.45
C ASP A 68 6.88 0.14 10.99
N SER A 69 6.95 -0.82 11.90
CA SER A 69 6.76 -2.24 11.59
C SER A 69 5.37 -2.53 10.99
N GLU A 70 4.32 -2.01 11.61
CA GLU A 70 2.93 -2.23 11.16
C GLU A 70 2.65 -1.55 9.82
N SER A 71 3.24 -0.38 9.58
CA SER A 71 3.08 0.34 8.32
C SER A 71 3.64 -0.45 7.14
N GLN A 72 4.80 -1.08 7.32
CA GLN A 72 5.42 -1.92 6.32
C GLN A 72 4.56 -3.16 6.01
N LEU A 73 4.05 -3.83 7.05
CA LEU A 73 3.19 -5.01 6.89
C LEU A 73 1.88 -4.69 6.16
N ARG A 74 1.38 -3.48 6.31
CA ARG A 74 0.10 -3.05 5.71
C ARG A 74 0.26 -2.24 4.43
N ASN A 75 1.48 -2.11 3.92
CA ASN A 75 1.79 -1.32 2.74
C ASN A 75 1.29 0.14 2.84
N VAL A 76 1.43 0.72 4.03
CA VAL A 76 1.17 2.13 4.33
C VAL A 76 2.50 2.84 4.45
N ALA A 77 2.72 3.91 3.72
CA ALA A 77 3.94 4.70 3.83
C ALA A 77 3.78 5.81 4.86
N ILE A 78 4.52 5.74 5.97
CA ILE A 78 4.65 6.86 6.90
C ILE A 78 5.67 7.84 6.32
N VAL A 79 5.23 9.07 6.10
CA VAL A 79 6.05 10.13 5.53
C VAL A 79 6.24 11.28 6.51
N SER A 80 7.26 12.11 6.28
CA SER A 80 7.48 13.30 7.10
C SER A 80 6.26 14.22 7.11
N ARG A 81 5.98 14.86 8.25
CA ARG A 81 4.91 15.86 8.37
C ARG A 81 5.06 17.05 7.40
N LYS A 82 6.26 17.30 6.89
CA LYS A 82 6.53 18.34 5.89
C LYS A 82 6.19 17.90 4.47
N THR A 83 5.95 16.61 4.26
CA THR A 83 5.63 16.03 2.95
C THR A 83 4.13 16.00 2.75
N GLN A 84 3.68 16.14 1.51
CA GLN A 84 2.27 15.89 1.18
C GLN A 84 1.93 14.42 1.44
N ALA A 85 0.83 14.19 2.12
CA ALA A 85 0.32 12.86 2.41
C ALA A 85 -1.15 12.75 2.02
N ALA A 86 -1.61 11.52 1.74
CA ALA A 86 -3.02 11.27 1.47
C ALA A 86 -3.87 11.48 2.72
N TYR A 87 -3.30 11.14 3.89
CA TYR A 87 -3.95 11.30 5.18
C TYR A 87 -2.99 11.93 6.19
N ARG A 88 -3.54 12.72 7.11
CA ARG A 88 -2.84 13.31 8.23
C ARG A 88 -3.47 12.86 9.53
N VAL A 89 -2.63 12.48 10.50
CA VAL A 89 -3.07 11.96 11.78
C VAL A 89 -2.66 12.93 12.89
N ARG A 90 -3.60 13.23 13.77
CA ARG A 90 -3.36 13.86 15.07
C ARG A 90 -3.65 12.84 16.15
N SER A 91 -2.67 12.56 16.96
CA SER A 91 -2.74 11.57 18.02
C SER A 91 -2.66 12.25 19.39
N TYR A 92 -3.55 11.87 20.26
CA TYR A 92 -3.63 12.37 21.65
C TYR A 92 -3.59 11.16 22.59
N LEU A 93 -2.69 11.20 23.56
CA LEU A 93 -2.57 10.17 24.58
C LEU A 93 -2.62 10.82 25.97
N ALA A 94 -3.41 10.23 26.86
CA ALA A 94 -3.51 10.66 28.25
C ALA A 94 -3.35 9.47 29.18
N ALA A 95 -2.40 9.53 30.10
CA ALA A 95 -2.25 8.52 31.13
C ALA A 95 -3.23 8.83 32.29
N GLN A 96 -3.97 7.83 32.74
CA GLN A 96 -4.84 7.88 33.90
C GLN A 96 -4.43 6.79 34.90
N THR A 97 -4.39 7.16 36.18
CA THR A 97 -4.16 6.18 37.24
C THR A 97 -5.38 6.15 38.18
N VAL A 98 -6.07 5.03 38.21
CA VAL A 98 -7.24 4.80 39.05
C VAL A 98 -6.98 3.58 39.93
N ARG A 99 -7.08 3.75 41.25
CA ARG A 99 -6.87 2.68 42.24
C ARG A 99 -5.52 1.94 42.06
N GLY A 100 -4.47 2.69 41.71
CA GLY A 100 -3.12 2.12 41.50
C GLY A 100 -2.90 1.40 40.17
N GLN A 101 -3.89 1.36 39.30
CA GLN A 101 -3.75 0.84 37.93
C GLN A 101 -3.66 2.01 36.95
N THR A 102 -2.65 1.96 36.10
CA THR A 102 -2.46 2.97 35.07
C THR A 102 -3.00 2.46 33.75
N SER A 103 -3.70 3.33 33.04
CA SER A 103 -4.12 3.12 31.66
C SER A 103 -3.78 4.32 30.82
N ILE A 104 -3.68 4.10 29.51
CA ILE A 104 -3.50 5.15 28.52
C ILE A 104 -4.79 5.22 27.69
N ASP A 105 -5.46 6.37 27.77
CA ASP A 105 -6.53 6.70 26.83
C ASP A 105 -5.90 7.34 25.60
N TRP A 106 -6.32 6.90 24.44
CA TRP A 106 -5.79 7.43 23.18
C TRP A 106 -6.91 7.75 22.20
N VAL A 107 -6.67 8.78 21.40
CA VAL A 107 -7.56 9.21 20.31
C VAL A 107 -6.71 9.54 19.10
N TRP A 108 -7.10 9.02 17.94
CA TRP A 108 -6.51 9.37 16.65
C TRP A 108 -7.57 9.97 15.76
N ASP A 109 -7.33 11.20 15.32
CA ASP A 109 -8.09 11.89 14.30
C ASP A 109 -7.35 11.82 12.96
N VAL A 110 -7.98 11.24 11.96
CA VAL A 110 -7.44 11.11 10.61
C VAL A 110 -8.14 12.11 9.70
N TYR A 111 -7.37 12.95 9.04
CA TYR A 111 -7.82 13.96 8.10
C TYR A 111 -7.44 13.63 6.67
N ASP A 112 -8.34 13.90 5.74
CA ASP A 112 -8.08 13.80 4.31
C ASP A 112 -7.30 15.01 3.77
N ARG A 113 -7.08 15.05 2.45
CA ARG A 113 -6.37 16.17 1.79
C ARG A 113 -7.09 17.51 1.89
N ASP A 114 -8.41 17.48 2.05
CA ASP A 114 -9.25 18.66 2.20
C ASP A 114 -9.38 19.10 3.68
N GLN A 115 -8.56 18.50 4.56
CA GLN A 115 -8.57 18.74 6.01
C GLN A 115 -9.92 18.41 6.68
N ARG A 116 -10.71 17.55 6.08
CA ARG A 116 -11.92 17.02 6.70
C ARG A 116 -11.56 15.76 7.48
N ARG A 117 -12.11 15.66 8.69
CA ARG A 117 -11.91 14.46 9.49
C ARG A 117 -12.62 13.26 8.84
N ALA A 118 -11.83 12.37 8.25
CA ALA A 118 -12.30 11.16 7.60
C ALA A 118 -12.60 10.05 8.61
N LEU A 119 -11.84 10.01 9.73
CA LEU A 119 -11.96 8.96 10.73
C LEU A 119 -11.54 9.47 12.10
N ARG A 120 -12.22 9.01 13.15
CA ARG A 120 -11.76 9.08 14.54
C ARG A 120 -11.80 7.69 15.15
N ILE A 121 -10.69 7.27 15.72
CA ILE A 121 -10.59 6.05 16.51
C ILE A 121 -10.08 6.39 17.91
N ALA A 122 -10.54 5.66 18.90
CA ALA A 122 -10.15 5.86 20.29
C ALA A 122 -10.16 4.52 21.03
N GLY A 123 -9.37 4.45 22.08
CA GLY A 123 -9.31 3.28 22.94
C GLY A 123 -8.63 3.59 24.26
N THR A 124 -8.60 2.58 25.11
CA THR A 124 -7.94 2.60 26.42
C THR A 124 -7.11 1.33 26.55
N GLU A 125 -5.84 1.48 26.87
CA GLU A 125 -4.92 0.36 27.06
C GLU A 125 -4.35 0.37 28.47
N PRO A 126 -4.36 -0.77 29.18
CA PRO A 126 -3.68 -0.90 30.47
C PRO A 126 -2.16 -0.86 30.26
N VAL A 127 -1.45 -0.30 31.22
CA VAL A 127 0.03 -0.19 31.19
C VAL A 127 0.66 -1.09 32.26
#